data_3c28508b127dc28f282d014c1405ef19
#
_entry.id   3c28508b127dc28f282d014c1405ef19
#
_cell.length_a   1.000
_cell.length_b   1.000
_cell.length_c   1.000
_cell.angle_alpha   90.00
_cell.angle_beta   90.00
_cell.angle_gamma   90.00
#
_symmetry.space_group_name_H-M   'P 1'
#
loop_
_entity.id
_entity.type
_entity.pdbx_description
1 polymer ?
#
loop_
_entity_poly.entity_id
_entity_poly.type
_entity_poly.pdbx_seq_one_letter_code
_entity_poly.pdbx_strand_id
1 'polypeptide(L)'
;MAQQIMERYRYVFALCSSTNIDRIATLYRANPQGRLTICDRYQKDVLNVIQRRHGAKSAFYCFDLVCWTHSESFKPRLWKYANHHGFLMFVRPTRKFRNIMEHYRNNSVILYSQWNGYRKGPYADPRIQRFLEGFPVIPLHTSGHADPATLQQICRLVNPLGIIPIHSERPEAFRELMSGTRVVCLEDGKCLTL
;
A
#
# COMPACT_ATOMS: atom_id res chain seq x y z
N MET A 1 -14.45 5.52 -2.45
CA MET A 1 -13.38 5.96 -3.38
C MET A 1 -12.72 4.78 -4.10
N ALA A 2 -12.03 3.81 -3.43
CA ALA A 2 -11.41 2.68 -4.12
C ALA A 2 -12.40 1.87 -4.98
N GLN A 3 -13.54 1.51 -4.43
CA GLN A 3 -14.60 0.80 -5.15
C GLN A 3 -15.08 1.56 -6.38
N GLN A 4 -15.37 2.86 -6.27
CA GLN A 4 -15.80 3.70 -7.40
C GLN A 4 -14.77 3.74 -8.54
N ILE A 5 -13.47 3.77 -8.20
CA ILE A 5 -12.41 3.70 -9.20
C ILE A 5 -12.41 2.32 -9.87
N MET A 6 -12.54 1.25 -9.09
CA MET A 6 -12.55 -0.11 -9.61
C MET A 6 -13.79 -0.39 -10.49
N GLU A 7 -14.92 0.22 -10.21
CA GLU A 7 -16.13 0.11 -11.05
C GLU A 7 -15.94 0.81 -12.40
N ARG A 8 -15.18 1.92 -12.44
CA ARG A 8 -14.93 2.71 -13.64
C ARG A 8 -13.95 2.05 -14.61
N TYR A 9 -12.95 1.32 -14.08
CA TYR A 9 -11.91 0.70 -14.89
C TYR A 9 -12.02 -0.82 -14.87
N ARG A 10 -11.87 -1.44 -16.05
CA ARG A 10 -11.95 -2.89 -16.18
C ARG A 10 -10.74 -3.60 -15.56
N TYR A 11 -9.56 -3.03 -15.75
CA TYR A 11 -8.29 -3.59 -15.29
C TYR A 11 -7.64 -2.64 -14.29
N VAL A 12 -7.50 -3.10 -13.08
CA VAL A 12 -6.95 -2.28 -11.99
C VAL A 12 -5.67 -2.92 -11.48
N PHE A 13 -4.60 -2.17 -11.55
CA PHE A 13 -3.30 -2.56 -11.03
C PHE A 13 -3.03 -1.81 -9.73
N ALA A 14 -2.89 -2.52 -8.62
CA ALA A 14 -2.62 -1.92 -7.33
C ALA A 14 -1.12 -2.01 -7.01
N LEU A 15 -0.45 -0.88 -6.96
CA LEU A 15 0.94 -0.76 -6.51
C LEU A 15 0.97 -0.30 -5.07
N CYS A 16 1.18 -1.24 -4.15
CA CYS A 16 1.35 -1.01 -2.72
C CYS A 16 2.47 -1.89 -2.17
N SER A 17 2.89 -1.63 -0.93
CA SER A 17 3.83 -2.53 -0.26
C SER A 17 3.21 -3.91 -0.07
N SER A 18 3.95 -4.97 -0.40
CA SER A 18 3.50 -6.36 -0.25
C SER A 18 3.27 -6.77 1.21
N THR A 19 3.82 -6.02 2.15
CA THR A 19 3.68 -6.25 3.60
C THR A 19 2.66 -5.33 4.26
N ASN A 20 2.09 -4.38 3.54
CA ASN A 20 0.98 -3.57 4.05
C ASN A 20 -0.35 -4.34 3.90
N ILE A 21 -0.54 -5.30 4.80
CA ILE A 21 -1.64 -6.27 4.75
C ILE A 21 -3.00 -5.59 4.85
N ASP A 22 -3.14 -4.58 5.70
CA ASP A 22 -4.39 -3.84 5.87
C ASP A 22 -4.79 -3.10 4.59
N ARG A 23 -3.81 -2.54 3.89
CA ARG A 23 -4.02 -1.91 2.59
C ARG A 23 -4.45 -2.92 1.54
N ILE A 24 -3.79 -4.07 1.49
CA ILE A 24 -4.14 -5.16 0.60
C ILE A 24 -5.55 -5.65 0.89
N ALA A 25 -5.90 -5.88 2.16
CA ALA A 25 -7.23 -6.30 2.57
C ALA A 25 -8.30 -5.27 2.20
N THR A 26 -8.03 -3.98 2.41
CA THR A 26 -8.93 -2.89 2.02
C THR A 26 -9.19 -2.87 0.51
N LEU A 27 -8.14 -2.98 -0.30
CA LEU A 27 -8.26 -2.99 -1.76
C LEU A 27 -8.93 -4.28 -2.26
N TYR A 28 -8.60 -5.42 -1.67
CA TYR A 28 -9.25 -6.71 -1.98
C TYR A 28 -10.75 -6.64 -1.78
N ARG A 29 -11.21 -6.07 -0.65
CA ARG A 29 -12.64 -5.92 -0.34
C ARG A 29 -13.35 -4.88 -1.18
N ALA A 30 -12.62 -3.89 -1.68
CA ALA A 30 -13.16 -2.89 -2.59
C ALA A 30 -13.31 -3.41 -4.02
N ASN A 31 -12.74 -4.59 -4.35
CA ASN A 31 -12.88 -5.17 -5.68
C ASN A 31 -14.32 -5.63 -5.92
N PRO A 32 -14.97 -5.18 -7.00
CA PRO A 32 -16.35 -5.56 -7.29
C PRO A 32 -16.55 -7.09 -7.34
N GLN A 33 -17.69 -7.52 -6.84
CA GLN A 33 -18.05 -8.93 -6.84
C GLN A 33 -18.00 -9.53 -8.28
N GLY A 34 -17.49 -10.74 -8.40
CA GLY A 34 -17.32 -11.42 -9.68
C GLY A 34 -16.02 -11.09 -10.41
N ARG A 35 -15.23 -10.12 -9.95
CA ARG A 35 -13.90 -9.86 -10.51
C ARG A 35 -12.82 -10.67 -9.81
N LEU A 36 -11.85 -11.15 -10.58
CA LEU A 36 -10.68 -11.82 -10.00
C LEU A 36 -9.81 -10.84 -9.25
N THR A 37 -9.24 -11.30 -8.14
CA THR A 37 -8.07 -10.64 -7.53
C THR A 37 -6.84 -11.51 -7.80
N ILE A 38 -5.83 -10.91 -8.43
CA ILE A 38 -4.66 -11.61 -8.96
C ILE A 38 -3.41 -11.11 -8.23
N CYS A 39 -2.51 -12.02 -7.91
CA CYS A 39 -1.20 -11.70 -7.35
C CYS A 39 -0.12 -12.66 -7.86
N ASP A 40 1.15 -12.35 -7.63
CA ASP A 40 2.23 -13.29 -7.87
C ASP A 40 2.43 -14.25 -6.68
N ARG A 41 3.32 -15.22 -6.85
CA ARG A 41 3.63 -16.24 -5.82
C ARG A 41 4.12 -15.59 -4.53
N TYR A 42 5.01 -14.60 -4.62
CA TYR A 42 5.53 -13.92 -3.44
C TYR A 42 4.41 -13.28 -2.61
N GLN A 43 3.52 -12.51 -3.27
CA GLN A 43 2.39 -11.89 -2.56
C GLN A 43 1.42 -12.94 -2.00
N LYS A 44 1.18 -14.03 -2.73
CA LYS A 44 0.33 -15.13 -2.24
C LYS A 44 0.92 -15.77 -0.98
N ASP A 45 2.22 -16.02 -0.96
CA ASP A 45 2.90 -16.64 0.18
C ASP A 45 2.86 -15.72 1.42
N VAL A 46 3.07 -14.40 1.26
CA VAL A 46 2.91 -13.42 2.35
C VAL A 46 1.50 -13.48 2.93
N LEU A 47 0.48 -13.44 2.08
CA LEU A 47 -0.91 -13.46 2.53
C LEU A 47 -1.33 -14.80 3.13
N ASN A 48 -0.79 -15.92 2.65
CA ASN A 48 -1.02 -17.23 3.23
C ASN A 48 -0.51 -17.35 4.68
N VAL A 49 0.61 -16.68 5.00
CA VAL A 49 1.13 -16.63 6.38
C VAL A 49 0.13 -15.91 7.29
N ILE A 50 -0.36 -14.75 6.85
CA ILE A 50 -1.35 -13.96 7.59
C ILE A 50 -2.65 -14.73 7.75
N GLN A 51 -3.16 -15.31 6.67
CA GLN A 51 -4.42 -16.07 6.69
C GLN A 51 -4.36 -17.28 7.62
N ARG A 52 -3.24 -18.01 7.67
CA ARG A 52 -3.04 -19.11 8.63
C ARG A 52 -3.06 -18.64 10.08
N ARG A 53 -2.53 -17.45 10.36
CA ARG A 53 -2.49 -16.91 11.73
C ARG A 53 -3.83 -16.34 12.18
N HIS A 54 -4.58 -15.70 11.27
CA HIS A 54 -5.72 -14.86 11.58
C HIS A 54 -7.02 -15.25 10.86
N GLY A 55 -6.96 -16.01 9.76
CA GLY A 55 -8.09 -16.24 8.86
C GLY A 55 -9.27 -16.95 9.49
N ALA A 56 -9.03 -17.86 10.45
CA ALA A 56 -10.09 -18.54 11.20
C ALA A 56 -10.81 -17.62 12.21
N LYS A 57 -10.17 -16.49 12.59
CA LYS A 57 -10.65 -15.56 13.61
C LYS A 57 -11.10 -14.22 13.04
N SER A 58 -10.75 -13.91 11.82
CA SER A 58 -11.03 -12.62 11.19
C SER A 58 -11.34 -12.78 9.71
N ALA A 59 -12.58 -12.56 9.35
CA ALA A 59 -12.97 -12.47 7.93
C ALA A 59 -12.21 -11.36 7.17
N PHE A 60 -11.61 -10.40 7.88
CA PHE A 60 -10.84 -9.32 7.27
C PHE A 60 -9.57 -9.80 6.56
N TYR A 61 -8.91 -10.85 7.07
CA TYR A 61 -7.69 -11.42 6.51
C TYR A 61 -7.92 -12.74 5.75
N CYS A 62 -9.14 -12.97 5.29
CA CYS A 62 -9.46 -14.08 4.42
C CYS A 62 -9.40 -13.64 2.96
N PHE A 63 -8.50 -14.23 2.17
CA PHE A 63 -8.24 -13.85 0.80
C PHE A 63 -8.44 -15.02 -0.15
N ASP A 64 -9.34 -14.83 -1.12
CA ASP A 64 -9.45 -15.71 -2.29
C ASP A 64 -8.73 -15.05 -3.47
N LEU A 65 -7.49 -15.44 -3.68
CA LEU A 65 -6.59 -14.83 -4.65
C LEU A 65 -6.13 -15.86 -5.67
N VAL A 66 -6.23 -15.47 -6.93
CA VAL A 66 -5.63 -16.23 -8.01
C VAL A 66 -4.14 -15.90 -8.10
N CYS A 67 -3.30 -16.92 -7.91
CA CYS A 67 -1.87 -16.77 -8.07
C CYS A 67 -1.51 -16.83 -9.57
N TRP A 68 -0.96 -15.73 -10.07
CA TRP A 68 -0.35 -15.73 -11.38
C TRP A 68 1.11 -16.18 -11.27
N THR A 69 1.42 -17.30 -11.89
CA THR A 69 2.79 -17.82 -11.98
C THR A 69 3.24 -17.82 -13.45
N HIS A 70 4.57 -17.74 -13.68
CA HIS A 70 5.14 -17.66 -15.03
C HIS A 70 5.01 -18.94 -15.85
N SER A 71 4.70 -20.04 -15.20
CA SER A 71 4.62 -21.35 -15.81
C SER A 71 3.18 -21.85 -15.78
N GLU A 72 2.63 -22.14 -16.95
CA GLU A 72 1.60 -23.17 -17.21
C GLU A 72 0.32 -23.21 -16.37
N SER A 73 0.26 -22.63 -15.18
CA SER A 73 -0.85 -22.82 -14.25
C SER A 73 -1.93 -21.75 -14.26
N PHE A 74 -1.70 -20.63 -14.94
CA PHE A 74 -2.80 -19.70 -15.19
C PHE A 74 -3.61 -20.21 -16.38
N LYS A 75 -4.55 -21.09 -16.06
CA LYS A 75 -5.36 -21.79 -17.08
C LYS A 75 -5.96 -20.79 -18.06
N PRO A 76 -5.99 -21.07 -19.35
CA PRO A 76 -6.59 -20.20 -20.38
C PRO A 76 -8.01 -19.73 -20.03
N ARG A 77 -8.76 -20.54 -19.28
CA ARG A 77 -10.09 -20.20 -18.79
C ARG A 77 -10.09 -19.03 -17.81
N LEU A 78 -9.07 -18.91 -16.95
CA LEU A 78 -8.95 -17.79 -15.99
C LEU A 78 -8.63 -16.48 -16.70
N TRP A 79 -7.77 -16.49 -17.71
CA TRP A 79 -7.52 -15.32 -18.55
C TRP A 79 -8.77 -14.91 -19.33
N LYS A 80 -9.48 -15.87 -19.89
CA LYS A 80 -10.76 -15.58 -20.56
C LYS A 80 -11.76 -14.94 -19.60
N TYR A 81 -11.86 -15.45 -18.38
CA TYR A 81 -12.71 -14.89 -17.33
C TYR A 81 -12.23 -13.47 -16.94
N ALA A 82 -10.94 -13.28 -16.68
CA ALA A 82 -10.35 -11.99 -16.35
C ALA A 82 -10.58 -10.95 -17.45
N ASN A 83 -10.46 -11.35 -18.73
CA ASN A 83 -10.73 -10.48 -19.87
C ASN A 83 -12.20 -10.09 -19.96
N HIS A 84 -13.12 -10.97 -19.58
CA HIS A 84 -14.54 -10.71 -19.63
C HIS A 84 -15.03 -9.86 -18.46
N HIS A 85 -14.64 -10.20 -17.24
CA HIS A 85 -15.14 -9.57 -16.00
C HIS A 85 -14.25 -8.45 -15.45
N GLY A 86 -13.01 -8.35 -15.92
CA GLY A 86 -12.00 -7.48 -15.34
C GLY A 86 -11.31 -8.11 -14.12
N PHE A 87 -10.33 -7.39 -13.59
CA PHE A 87 -9.57 -7.85 -12.42
C PHE A 87 -8.95 -6.70 -11.60
N LEU A 88 -8.66 -7.01 -10.37
CA LEU A 88 -7.68 -6.30 -9.54
C LEU A 88 -6.40 -7.13 -9.51
N MET A 89 -5.25 -6.55 -9.84
CA MET A 89 -3.95 -7.21 -9.75
C MET A 89 -3.00 -6.43 -8.84
N PHE A 90 -2.48 -7.08 -7.82
CA PHE A 90 -1.39 -6.52 -7.02
C PHE A 90 -0.08 -6.63 -7.78
N VAL A 91 0.59 -5.49 -7.99
CA VAL A 91 1.78 -5.40 -8.82
C VAL A 91 2.98 -4.83 -8.06
N ARG A 92 4.17 -5.11 -8.57
CA ARG A 92 5.44 -4.56 -8.11
C ARG A 92 6.24 -4.04 -9.31
N PRO A 93 7.16 -3.05 -9.14
CA PRO A 93 7.89 -2.46 -10.26
C PRO A 93 8.93 -3.43 -10.84
N THR A 94 8.44 -4.41 -11.59
CA THR A 94 9.24 -5.39 -12.32
C THR A 94 8.86 -5.43 -13.79
N ARG A 95 9.79 -5.84 -14.66
CA ARG A 95 9.55 -5.98 -16.10
C ARG A 95 8.37 -6.92 -16.41
N LYS A 96 8.21 -7.97 -15.62
CA LYS A 96 7.13 -8.95 -15.81
C LYS A 96 5.75 -8.33 -15.62
N PHE A 97 5.55 -7.59 -14.53
CA PHE A 97 4.29 -6.87 -14.32
C PHE A 97 4.09 -5.77 -15.36
N ARG A 98 5.16 -5.07 -15.74
CA ARG A 98 5.07 -4.05 -16.78
C ARG A 98 4.55 -4.64 -18.10
N ASN A 99 5.03 -5.81 -18.53
CA ASN A 99 4.57 -6.47 -19.76
C ASN A 99 3.07 -6.83 -19.68
N ILE A 100 2.59 -7.28 -18.52
CA ILE A 100 1.16 -7.55 -18.33
C ILE A 100 0.35 -6.25 -18.42
N MET A 101 0.79 -5.20 -17.74
CA MET A 101 0.13 -3.90 -17.77
C MET A 101 0.04 -3.35 -19.20
N GLU A 102 1.10 -3.48 -20.00
CA GLU A 102 1.09 -3.08 -21.41
C GLU A 102 0.04 -3.84 -22.24
N HIS A 103 -0.11 -5.14 -22.00
CA HIS A 103 -1.13 -5.95 -22.67
C HIS A 103 -2.56 -5.46 -22.34
N TYR A 104 -2.79 -4.96 -21.11
CA TYR A 104 -4.07 -4.47 -20.64
C TYR A 104 -4.16 -2.94 -20.58
N ARG A 105 -3.33 -2.23 -21.31
CA ARG A 105 -3.23 -0.75 -21.27
C ARG A 105 -4.60 -0.07 -21.49
N ASN A 106 -5.37 -0.59 -22.42
CA ASN A 106 -6.69 -0.05 -22.70
C ASN A 106 -7.67 -0.36 -21.56
N ASN A 107 -8.36 0.67 -21.07
CA ASN A 107 -9.30 0.59 -19.94
C ASN A 107 -8.67 0.09 -18.63
N SER A 108 -7.43 0.51 -18.38
CA SER A 108 -6.69 0.19 -17.16
C SER A 108 -6.32 1.43 -16.36
N VAL A 109 -6.06 1.22 -15.08
CA VAL A 109 -5.59 2.25 -14.15
C VAL A 109 -4.63 1.63 -13.14
N ILE A 110 -3.67 2.44 -12.68
CA ILE A 110 -2.82 2.08 -11.55
C ILE A 110 -3.34 2.81 -10.31
N LEU A 111 -3.77 2.05 -9.29
CA LEU A 111 -3.96 2.56 -7.94
C LEU A 111 -2.60 2.62 -7.26
N TYR A 112 -2.08 3.82 -7.11
CA TYR A 112 -0.80 4.03 -6.46
C TYR A 112 -1.00 4.25 -4.97
N SER A 113 -0.61 3.26 -4.17
CA SER A 113 -0.81 3.27 -2.72
C SER A 113 0.53 3.15 -1.97
N GLN A 114 1.48 3.98 -2.36
CA GLN A 114 2.76 4.19 -1.68
C GLN A 114 2.98 5.68 -1.45
N TRP A 115 4.00 6.02 -0.66
CA TRP A 115 4.37 7.41 -0.43
C TRP A 115 4.68 8.15 -1.74
N ASN A 116 4.09 9.33 -1.92
CA ASN A 116 4.20 10.07 -3.17
C ASN A 116 5.63 10.57 -3.46
N GLY A 117 6.47 10.68 -2.44
CA GLY A 117 7.89 11.02 -2.58
C GLY A 117 8.68 10.05 -3.46
N TYR A 118 8.26 8.78 -3.55
CA TYR A 118 8.87 7.83 -4.50
C TYR A 118 8.54 8.12 -5.97
N ARG A 119 7.54 8.94 -6.25
CA ARG A 119 7.18 9.36 -7.60
C ARG A 119 7.78 10.71 -7.99
N LYS A 120 7.89 11.63 -7.02
CA LYS A 120 8.25 13.03 -7.26
C LYS A 120 9.16 13.54 -6.15
N GLY A 121 10.02 14.51 -6.48
CA GLY A 121 10.90 15.15 -5.53
C GLY A 121 12.23 14.44 -5.32
N PRO A 122 12.98 14.79 -4.28
CA PRO A 122 14.37 14.34 -4.08
C PRO A 122 14.50 12.83 -3.81
N TYR A 123 13.42 12.18 -3.38
CA TYR A 123 13.40 10.74 -3.08
C TYR A 123 12.75 9.90 -4.19
N ALA A 124 12.54 10.48 -5.37
CA ALA A 124 11.93 9.78 -6.49
C ALA A 124 12.77 8.56 -6.92
N ASP A 125 12.10 7.42 -7.04
CA ASP A 125 12.71 6.18 -7.53
C ASP A 125 12.50 6.07 -9.04
N PRO A 126 13.57 6.11 -9.86
CA PRO A 126 13.45 5.99 -11.30
C PRO A 126 12.82 4.67 -11.77
N ARG A 127 12.88 3.61 -10.97
CA ARG A 127 12.23 2.33 -11.29
C ARG A 127 10.72 2.46 -11.19
N ILE A 128 10.23 3.15 -10.16
CA ILE A 128 8.80 3.43 -9.97
C ILE A 128 8.32 4.37 -11.07
N GLN A 129 9.05 5.43 -11.37
CA GLN A 129 8.69 6.37 -12.42
C GLN A 129 8.52 5.66 -13.78
N ARG A 130 9.54 4.88 -14.21
CA ARG A 130 9.48 4.08 -15.44
C ARG A 130 8.36 3.04 -15.42
N PHE A 131 8.09 2.45 -14.26
CA PHE A 131 7.01 1.47 -14.11
C PHE A 131 5.63 2.08 -14.32
N LEU A 132 5.43 3.32 -13.92
CA LEU A 132 4.16 4.05 -14.02
C LEU A 132 3.96 4.78 -15.36
N GLU A 133 5.03 4.97 -16.12
CA GLU A 133 5.06 5.80 -17.32
C GLU A 133 4.01 5.36 -18.34
N GLY A 134 3.24 6.33 -18.86
CA GLY A 134 2.22 6.11 -19.89
C GLY A 134 0.95 5.42 -19.42
N PHE A 135 0.73 5.27 -18.10
CA PHE A 135 -0.52 4.76 -17.53
C PHE A 135 -1.27 5.85 -16.77
N PRO A 136 -2.61 5.82 -16.74
CA PRO A 136 -3.38 6.57 -15.77
C PRO A 136 -3.04 6.12 -14.35
N VAL A 137 -2.62 7.05 -13.49
CA VAL A 137 -2.24 6.77 -12.11
C VAL A 137 -3.13 7.56 -11.18
N ILE A 138 -3.86 6.87 -10.32
CA ILE A 138 -4.67 7.48 -9.28
C ILE A 138 -4.00 7.23 -7.93
N PRO A 139 -3.55 8.30 -7.24
CA PRO A 139 -3.00 8.16 -5.91
C PRO A 139 -4.11 7.77 -4.93
N LEU A 140 -3.86 6.71 -4.18
CA LEU A 140 -4.76 6.20 -3.15
C LEU A 140 -3.92 5.76 -1.94
N HIS A 141 -3.23 6.72 -1.37
CA HIS A 141 -2.37 6.50 -0.21
C HIS A 141 -2.92 7.25 0.99
N THR A 142 -2.99 6.56 2.11
CA THR A 142 -3.12 7.16 3.43
C THR A 142 -1.81 6.93 4.15
N SER A 143 -1.26 7.98 4.72
CA SER A 143 -0.06 7.86 5.55
C SER A 143 -0.30 6.86 6.68
N GLY A 144 0.68 6.03 6.96
CA GLY A 144 0.71 5.24 8.20
C GLY A 144 1.22 6.05 9.40
N HIS A 145 1.64 7.29 9.15
CA HIS A 145 2.06 8.20 10.22
C HIS A 145 0.85 8.85 10.86
N ALA A 146 0.89 9.04 12.17
CA ALA A 146 -0.12 9.80 12.88
C ALA A 146 -0.08 11.28 12.44
N ASP A 147 -1.25 11.87 12.31
CA ASP A 147 -1.37 13.32 12.08
C ASP A 147 -1.09 14.10 13.39
N PRO A 148 -0.82 15.42 13.29
CA PRO A 148 -0.52 16.23 14.46
C PRO A 148 -1.59 16.19 15.55
N ALA A 149 -2.87 16.14 15.20
CA ALA A 149 -3.97 16.09 16.16
C ALA A 149 -3.97 14.77 16.94
N THR A 150 -3.74 13.65 16.24
CA THR A 150 -3.59 12.32 16.85
C THR A 150 -2.38 12.28 17.80
N LEU A 151 -1.24 12.85 17.38
CA LEU A 151 -0.04 12.92 18.22
C LEU A 151 -0.32 13.74 19.50
N GLN A 152 -0.99 14.89 19.39
CA GLN A 152 -1.40 15.69 20.55
C GLN A 152 -2.32 14.90 21.49
N GLN A 153 -3.29 14.19 20.93
CA GLN A 153 -4.21 13.37 21.73
C GLN A 153 -3.48 12.27 22.50
N ILE A 154 -2.55 11.56 21.83
CA ILE A 154 -1.73 10.53 22.48
C ILE A 154 -0.90 11.14 23.62
N CYS A 155 -0.22 12.27 23.38
CA CYS A 155 0.58 12.93 24.40
C CYS A 155 -0.27 13.40 25.60
N ARG A 156 -1.46 13.93 25.37
CA ARG A 156 -2.40 14.29 26.46
C ARG A 156 -2.82 13.08 27.28
N LEU A 157 -3.12 11.95 26.61
CA LEU A 157 -3.53 10.71 27.29
C LEU A 157 -2.39 10.09 28.09
N VAL A 158 -1.17 10.09 27.56
CA VAL A 158 0.01 9.51 28.21
C VAL A 158 0.56 10.43 29.28
N ASN A 159 0.40 11.75 29.14
CA ASN A 159 0.95 12.80 30.00
C ASN A 159 2.45 12.60 30.33
N PRO A 160 3.33 12.55 29.30
CA PRO A 160 4.72 12.19 29.47
C PRO A 160 5.53 13.32 30.13
N LEU A 161 6.57 12.97 30.89
CA LEU A 161 7.54 13.93 31.45
C LEU A 161 8.38 14.63 30.38
N GLY A 162 8.53 13.99 29.22
CA GLY A 162 9.24 14.53 28.07
C GLY A 162 8.96 13.75 26.80
N ILE A 163 9.16 14.40 25.66
CA ILE A 163 8.95 13.84 24.34
C ILE A 163 10.26 13.85 23.58
N ILE A 164 10.64 12.73 22.99
CA ILE A 164 11.79 12.62 22.09
C ILE A 164 11.22 12.29 20.69
N PRO A 165 11.15 13.26 19.78
CA PRO A 165 10.74 13.00 18.41
C PRO A 165 11.80 12.16 17.70
N ILE A 166 11.38 11.03 17.13
CA ILE A 166 12.21 10.18 16.28
C ILE A 166 11.55 10.03 14.91
N HIS A 167 12.32 9.76 13.88
CA HIS A 167 11.82 9.56 12.51
C HIS A 167 10.94 10.73 12.04
N SER A 168 11.37 11.94 12.29
CA SER A 168 10.67 13.18 11.94
C SER A 168 11.57 14.08 11.09
N GLU A 169 11.00 14.64 10.02
CA GLU A 169 11.69 15.63 9.19
C GLU A 169 11.88 16.99 9.91
N ARG A 170 11.02 17.26 10.89
CA ARG A 170 11.02 18.52 11.66
C ARG A 170 10.77 18.24 13.14
N PRO A 171 11.74 17.65 13.86
CA PRO A 171 11.57 17.29 15.26
C PRO A 171 11.30 18.50 16.18
N GLU A 172 11.82 19.68 15.84
CA GLU A 172 11.59 20.93 16.58
C GLU A 172 10.17 21.44 16.52
N ALA A 173 9.40 21.10 15.49
CA ALA A 173 7.98 21.45 15.40
C ALA A 173 7.12 20.86 16.52
N PHE A 174 7.62 19.80 17.19
CA PHE A 174 6.97 19.24 18.37
C PHE A 174 6.93 20.20 19.56
N ARG A 175 7.86 21.18 19.66
CA ARG A 175 7.84 22.19 20.72
C ARG A 175 6.59 23.09 20.64
N GLU A 176 6.20 23.45 19.41
CA GLU A 176 4.98 24.24 19.17
C GLU A 176 3.74 23.36 19.32
N LEU A 177 3.80 22.13 18.78
CA LEU A 177 2.69 21.20 18.80
C LEU A 177 2.33 20.75 20.22
N MET A 178 3.33 20.61 21.11
CA MET A 178 3.20 20.07 22.47
C MET A 178 3.58 21.13 23.52
N SER A 179 2.95 22.31 23.43
CA SER A 179 3.18 23.40 24.38
C SER A 179 2.95 22.92 25.83
N GLY A 180 3.92 23.20 26.71
CA GLY A 180 3.87 22.78 28.11
C GLY A 180 4.55 21.44 28.43
N THR A 181 4.99 20.68 27.42
CA THR A 181 5.74 19.42 27.61
C THR A 181 7.20 19.62 27.15
N ARG A 182 8.14 19.09 27.91
CA ARG A 182 9.56 19.12 27.53
C ARG A 182 9.79 18.31 26.26
N VAL A 183 10.29 18.96 25.19
CA VAL A 183 10.67 18.29 23.94
C VAL A 183 12.19 18.30 23.81
N VAL A 184 12.78 17.12 23.69
CA VAL A 184 14.22 16.92 23.53
C VAL A 184 14.50 16.39 22.14
N CYS A 185 15.07 17.22 21.27
CA CYS A 185 15.53 16.79 19.95
C CYS A 185 16.96 16.25 20.09
N LEU A 186 17.13 14.95 19.86
CA LEU A 186 18.43 14.29 19.91
C LEU A 186 19.02 14.19 18.51
N GLU A 187 20.31 14.47 18.40
CA GLU A 187 21.09 14.17 17.20
C GLU A 187 21.39 12.66 17.14
N ASP A 188 21.63 12.16 15.94
CA ASP A 188 21.97 10.75 15.72
C ASP A 188 23.23 10.37 16.53
N GLY A 189 23.13 9.24 17.23
CA GLY A 189 24.21 8.73 18.07
C GLY A 189 24.36 9.40 19.45
N LYS A 190 23.51 10.37 19.80
CA LYS A 190 23.50 10.97 21.16
C LYS A 190 22.61 10.17 22.10
N CYS A 191 23.04 10.12 23.36
CA CYS A 191 22.29 9.49 24.44
C CYS A 191 21.67 10.55 25.36
N LEU A 192 20.47 10.30 25.83
CA LEU A 192 19.85 11.05 26.93
C LEU A 192 19.94 10.21 28.20
N THR A 193 20.55 10.78 29.24
CA THR A 193 20.47 10.21 30.57
C THR A 193 19.22 10.76 31.27
N LEU A 194 18.35 9.87 31.72
CA LEU A 194 17.10 10.19 32.43
C LEU A 194 17.34 10.37 33.91
#